data_650e50fcc0f8037878b55a3ed5ce3fe6
#
_entry.id   650e50fcc0f8037878b55a3ed5ce3fe6
#
_cell.length_a   1.000
_cell.length_b   1.000
_cell.length_c   1.000
_cell.angle_alpha   90.00
_cell.angle_beta   90.00
_cell.angle_gamma   90.00
#
_symmetry.space_group_name_H-M   'P 1'
#
loop_
_entity.id
_entity.type
_entity.pdbx_description
1 polymer ?
#
loop_
_entity_poly.entity_id
_entity_poly.type
_entity_poly.pdbx_seq_one_letter_code
_entity_poly.pdbx_strand_id
1 'polypeptide(L)'
;MEYEKEFLDYIKDYSIIVTFNGSCFDIPFLERYFETNINCAQIDLRFLLKELGYSGGLKKIEHDVGLSRGDDMEGVNGYTAVLLWNYYKDTKDKTAIDSLIHYNLLDTINLEHLLCLAYNKYADMYKTKTLEYRTLPIIESYKPNKKLIDYLHKNPYKYAPKSES
;
A
#
# COMPACT_ATOMS: atom_id res chain seq x y z
N MET A 1 7.27 8.88 18.50
CA MET A 1 7.96 10.14 18.85
C MET A 1 9.29 10.28 18.12
N GLU A 2 10.26 9.38 18.22
CA GLU A 2 11.51 9.46 17.42
C GLU A 2 11.24 9.23 15.92
N TYR A 3 10.49 8.19 15.58
CA TYR A 3 10.07 7.85 14.20
C TYR A 3 9.10 8.88 13.58
N GLU A 4 8.32 9.60 14.36
CA GLU A 4 7.43 10.68 13.91
C GLU A 4 8.22 11.83 13.31
N LYS A 5 9.23 12.29 14.05
CA LYS A 5 10.11 13.36 13.60
C LYS A 5 10.90 12.95 12.36
N GLU A 6 11.41 11.72 12.35
CA GLU A 6 12.14 11.16 11.21
C GLU A 6 11.26 11.13 9.96
N PHE A 7 10.01 10.66 10.06
CA PHE A 7 9.06 10.65 8.95
C PHE A 7 8.75 12.07 8.43
N LEU A 8 8.44 13.00 9.34
CA LEU A 8 8.12 14.38 8.97
C LEU A 8 9.32 15.10 8.36
N ASP A 9 10.52 14.86 8.84
CA ASP A 9 11.73 15.42 8.27
C ASP A 9 12.01 14.82 6.89
N TYR A 10 11.83 13.52 6.71
CA TYR A 10 12.00 12.83 5.43
C TYR A 10 11.01 13.34 4.36
N ILE A 11 9.74 13.52 4.72
CA ILE A 11 8.71 13.91 3.75
C ILE A 11 8.89 15.36 3.22
N LYS A 12 9.59 16.22 3.96
CA LYS A 12 9.86 17.61 3.54
C LYS A 12 10.73 17.71 2.27
N ASP A 13 11.50 16.68 1.99
CA ASP A 13 12.39 16.63 0.82
C ASP A 13 11.64 16.27 -0.47
N TYR A 14 10.35 15.94 -0.37
CA TYR A 14 9.53 15.54 -1.50
C TYR A 14 8.52 16.63 -1.89
N SER A 15 8.44 16.90 -3.18
CA SER A 15 7.47 17.85 -3.74
C SER A 15 6.10 17.24 -3.98
N ILE A 16 6.03 15.91 -4.14
CA ILE A 16 4.82 15.19 -4.50
C ILE A 16 4.76 13.88 -3.71
N ILE A 17 3.57 13.57 -3.18
CA ILE A 17 3.24 12.28 -2.60
C ILE A 17 2.26 11.56 -3.52
N VAL A 18 2.57 10.32 -3.84
CA VAL A 18 1.67 9.45 -4.62
C VAL A 18 1.02 8.44 -3.69
N THR A 19 -0.31 8.33 -3.76
CA THR A 19 -1.09 7.43 -2.91
C THR A 19 -2.13 6.67 -3.72
N PHE A 20 -2.77 5.68 -3.10
CA PHE A 20 -4.00 5.07 -3.59
C PHE A 20 -5.08 5.19 -2.52
N ASN A 21 -6.03 6.11 -2.72
CA ASN A 21 -7.05 6.51 -1.73
C ASN A 21 -6.49 7.23 -0.49
N GLY A 22 -5.23 7.66 -0.53
CA GLY A 22 -4.57 8.27 0.60
C GLY A 22 -5.10 9.66 0.94
N SER A 23 -5.56 10.42 -0.06
CA SER A 23 -6.19 11.73 0.15
C SER A 23 -7.43 11.68 1.06
N CYS A 24 -8.15 10.56 1.05
CA CYS A 24 -9.34 10.35 1.88
C CYS A 24 -9.06 9.58 3.16
N PHE A 25 -7.91 8.88 3.28
CA PHE A 25 -7.65 7.95 4.37
C PHE A 25 -6.30 8.19 5.04
N ASP A 26 -5.19 7.92 4.36
CA ASP A 26 -3.86 7.94 4.98
C ASP A 26 -3.43 9.36 5.37
N ILE A 27 -3.59 10.33 4.48
CA ILE A 27 -3.14 11.71 4.72
C ILE A 27 -3.90 12.35 5.90
N PRO A 28 -5.25 12.34 5.95
CA PRO A 28 -5.97 12.89 7.10
C PRO A 28 -5.66 12.17 8.42
N PHE A 29 -5.36 10.87 8.35
CA PHE A 29 -4.94 10.10 9.53
C PHE A 29 -3.56 10.57 10.03
N LEU A 30 -2.58 10.67 9.13
CA LEU A 30 -1.22 11.12 9.46
C LEU A 30 -1.20 12.57 9.98
N GLU A 31 -1.94 13.47 9.34
CA GLU A 31 -2.06 14.87 9.77
C GLU A 31 -2.63 14.99 11.19
N ARG A 32 -3.65 14.18 11.50
CA ARG A 32 -4.23 14.13 12.84
C ARG A 32 -3.28 13.51 13.84
N TYR A 33 -2.61 12.41 13.46
CA TYR A 33 -1.70 11.68 14.34
C TYR A 33 -0.45 12.49 14.69
N PHE A 34 0.09 13.24 13.72
CA PHE A 34 1.28 14.08 13.88
C PHE A 34 0.95 15.53 14.28
N GLU A 35 -0.34 15.86 14.42
CA GLU A 35 -0.80 17.23 14.70
C GLU A 35 -0.18 18.28 13.76
N THR A 36 -0.03 17.94 12.47
CA THR A 36 0.64 18.79 11.46
C THR A 36 -0.05 18.65 10.10
N ASN A 37 0.19 19.61 9.21
CA ASN A 37 -0.26 19.51 7.83
C ASN A 37 0.87 18.97 6.95
N ILE A 38 0.52 18.05 6.05
CA ILE A 38 1.43 17.52 5.03
C ILE A 38 1.37 18.44 3.81
N ASN A 39 2.28 19.45 3.78
CA ASN A 39 2.34 20.47 2.73
C ASN A 39 3.10 20.00 1.49
N CYS A 40 2.55 19.01 0.79
CA CYS A 40 3.13 18.41 -0.41
C CYS A 40 2.01 18.22 -1.44
N ALA A 41 2.32 18.38 -2.71
CA ALA A 41 1.33 18.06 -3.75
C ALA A 41 0.96 16.59 -3.68
N GLN A 42 -0.31 16.26 -3.91
CA GLN A 42 -0.82 14.90 -3.78
C GLN A 42 -1.32 14.39 -5.12
N ILE A 43 -0.90 13.18 -5.49
CA ILE A 43 -1.47 12.43 -6.61
C ILE A 43 -2.14 11.19 -6.02
N ASP A 44 -3.47 11.16 -6.05
CA ASP A 44 -4.22 9.97 -5.61
C ASP A 44 -4.62 9.14 -6.83
N LEU A 45 -3.93 8.02 -7.01
CA LEU A 45 -4.11 7.14 -8.16
C LEU A 45 -5.50 6.50 -8.24
N ARG A 46 -6.21 6.38 -7.12
CA ARG A 46 -7.59 5.87 -7.15
C ARG A 46 -8.48 6.70 -8.04
N PHE A 47 -8.38 8.02 -7.98
CA PHE A 47 -9.21 8.93 -8.77
C PHE A 47 -8.76 8.96 -10.23
N LEU A 48 -7.45 9.09 -10.48
CA LEU A 48 -6.91 9.10 -11.84
C LEU A 48 -7.21 7.79 -12.60
N LEU A 49 -7.00 6.66 -11.95
CA LEU A 49 -7.28 5.36 -12.58
C LEU A 49 -8.78 5.14 -12.79
N LYS A 50 -9.64 5.67 -11.90
CA LYS A 50 -11.09 5.64 -12.09
C LYS A 50 -11.53 6.42 -13.33
N GLU A 51 -10.96 7.60 -13.60
CA GLU A 51 -11.23 8.39 -14.80
C GLU A 51 -10.79 7.65 -16.07
N LEU A 52 -9.72 6.85 -15.98
CA LEU A 52 -9.24 5.99 -17.07
C LEU A 52 -10.02 4.68 -17.24
N GLY A 53 -11.10 4.48 -16.46
CA GLY A 53 -11.99 3.33 -16.57
C GLY A 53 -11.62 2.14 -15.67
N TYR A 54 -10.57 2.23 -14.87
CA TYR A 54 -10.26 1.20 -13.88
C TYR A 54 -11.15 1.34 -12.64
N SER A 55 -11.59 0.22 -12.07
CA SER A 55 -12.49 0.21 -10.91
C SER A 55 -12.11 -0.86 -9.90
N GLY A 56 -12.46 -0.61 -8.64
CA GLY A 56 -12.18 -1.50 -7.52
C GLY A 56 -11.05 -1.00 -6.64
N GLY A 57 -10.54 -1.88 -5.79
CA GLY A 57 -9.39 -1.58 -4.92
C GLY A 57 -8.06 -1.79 -5.64
N LEU A 58 -6.96 -1.35 -4.99
CA LEU A 58 -5.60 -1.42 -5.52
C LEU A 58 -5.27 -2.80 -6.12
N LYS A 59 -5.52 -3.88 -5.40
CA LYS A 59 -5.23 -5.25 -5.83
C LYS A 59 -5.98 -5.70 -7.07
N LYS A 60 -7.24 -5.27 -7.19
CA LYS A 60 -8.01 -5.58 -8.39
C LYS A 60 -7.42 -4.88 -9.60
N ILE A 61 -7.06 -3.61 -9.46
CA ILE A 61 -6.45 -2.84 -10.54
C ILE A 61 -5.08 -3.41 -10.91
N GLU A 62 -4.25 -3.77 -9.92
CA GLU A 62 -2.97 -4.44 -10.16
C GLU A 62 -3.15 -5.72 -10.97
N HIS A 63 -4.09 -6.56 -10.58
CA HIS A 63 -4.43 -7.79 -11.31
C HIS A 63 -4.89 -7.47 -12.75
N ASP A 64 -5.78 -6.50 -12.93
CA ASP A 64 -6.33 -6.12 -14.24
C ASP A 64 -5.23 -5.60 -15.20
N VAL A 65 -4.14 -5.05 -14.67
CA VAL A 65 -2.99 -4.56 -15.46
C VAL A 65 -1.81 -5.53 -15.48
N GLY A 66 -1.96 -6.73 -14.94
CA GLY A 66 -0.94 -7.79 -14.95
C GLY A 66 0.20 -7.64 -13.94
N LEU A 67 0.03 -6.80 -12.91
CA LEU A 67 0.98 -6.71 -11.79
C LEU A 67 0.76 -7.86 -10.81
N SER A 68 1.75 -8.75 -10.68
CA SER A 68 1.73 -9.85 -9.73
C SER A 68 2.39 -9.46 -8.42
N ARG A 69 1.81 -9.94 -7.31
CA ARG A 69 2.38 -9.81 -5.97
C ARG A 69 3.15 -11.06 -5.51
N GLY A 70 3.20 -12.07 -6.37
CA GLY A 70 3.76 -13.40 -6.05
C GLY A 70 2.76 -14.29 -5.31
N ASP A 71 3.00 -15.61 -5.40
CA ASP A 71 2.10 -16.65 -4.86
C ASP A 71 2.00 -16.60 -3.33
N ASP A 72 3.06 -16.14 -2.65
CA ASP A 72 3.09 -16.04 -1.19
C ASP A 72 2.13 -14.97 -0.64
N MET A 73 1.72 -14.02 -1.49
CA MET A 73 0.78 -12.95 -1.14
C MET A 73 -0.61 -13.15 -1.73
N GLU A 74 -0.88 -14.29 -2.35
CA GLU A 74 -2.20 -14.61 -2.86
C GLU A 74 -3.25 -14.62 -1.75
N GLY A 75 -4.38 -13.92 -1.98
CA GLY A 75 -5.47 -13.80 -1.01
C GLY A 75 -5.22 -12.82 0.15
N VAL A 76 -4.01 -12.27 0.30
CA VAL A 76 -3.72 -11.27 1.32
C VAL A 76 -4.42 -9.95 0.97
N ASN A 77 -5.13 -9.36 1.92
CA ASN A 77 -5.88 -8.11 1.79
C ASN A 77 -5.77 -7.26 3.06
N GLY A 78 -6.42 -6.09 3.10
CA GLY A 78 -6.39 -5.21 4.26
C GLY A 78 -6.88 -5.88 5.55
N TYR A 79 -7.86 -6.80 5.47
CA TYR A 79 -8.29 -7.57 6.64
C TYR A 79 -7.20 -8.53 7.11
N THR A 80 -6.50 -9.19 6.20
CA THR A 80 -5.33 -10.03 6.54
C THR A 80 -4.24 -9.19 7.24
N ALA A 81 -4.01 -7.96 6.79
CA ALA A 81 -3.06 -7.05 7.45
C ALA A 81 -3.45 -6.77 8.91
N VAL A 82 -4.73 -6.56 9.20
CA VAL A 82 -5.24 -6.42 10.57
C VAL A 82 -5.03 -7.68 11.40
N LEU A 83 -5.27 -8.87 10.83
CA LEU A 83 -5.03 -10.14 11.53
C LEU A 83 -3.55 -10.34 11.84
N LEU A 84 -2.65 -10.05 10.89
CA LEU A 84 -1.20 -10.12 11.09
C LEU A 84 -0.73 -9.17 12.21
N TRP A 85 -1.25 -7.93 12.21
CA TRP A 85 -0.94 -6.95 13.24
C TRP A 85 -1.40 -7.40 14.61
N ASN A 86 -2.63 -7.89 14.76
CA ASN A 86 -3.17 -8.36 16.03
C ASN A 86 -2.42 -9.61 16.51
N TYR A 87 -2.13 -10.55 15.61
CA TYR A 87 -1.31 -11.71 15.93
C TYR A 87 0.06 -11.29 16.45
N TYR A 88 0.74 -10.35 15.77
CA TYR A 88 2.02 -9.82 16.23
C TYR A 88 1.92 -9.15 17.61
N LYS A 89 0.87 -8.37 17.86
CA LYS A 89 0.68 -7.74 19.18
C LYS A 89 0.60 -8.77 20.30
N ASP A 90 -0.08 -9.88 20.05
CA ASP A 90 -0.31 -10.92 21.06
C ASP A 90 0.92 -11.84 21.23
N THR A 91 1.57 -12.23 20.14
CA THR A 91 2.61 -13.26 20.15
C THR A 91 4.04 -12.74 20.09
N LYS A 92 4.24 -11.52 19.57
CA LYS A 92 5.53 -10.94 19.20
C LYS A 92 6.28 -11.74 18.13
N ASP A 93 5.57 -12.58 17.38
CA ASP A 93 6.16 -13.37 16.29
C ASP A 93 6.61 -12.45 15.16
N LYS A 94 7.93 -12.40 14.96
CA LYS A 94 8.55 -11.56 13.94
C LYS A 94 8.08 -11.89 12.53
N THR A 95 7.71 -13.13 12.24
CA THR A 95 7.26 -13.52 10.91
C THR A 95 5.94 -12.86 10.52
N ALA A 96 5.10 -12.49 11.50
CA ALA A 96 3.87 -11.75 11.27
C ALA A 96 4.15 -10.31 10.84
N ILE A 97 5.03 -9.61 11.57
CA ILE A 97 5.38 -8.23 11.21
C ILE A 97 6.16 -8.17 9.90
N ASP A 98 7.05 -9.12 9.62
CA ASP A 98 7.77 -9.20 8.36
C ASP A 98 6.78 -9.41 7.18
N SER A 99 5.77 -10.26 7.34
CA SER A 99 4.70 -10.45 6.34
C SER A 99 3.88 -9.18 6.12
N LEU A 100 3.57 -8.44 7.19
CA LEU A 100 2.84 -7.18 7.12
C LEU A 100 3.66 -6.09 6.43
N ILE A 101 4.95 -5.97 6.74
CA ILE A 101 5.86 -5.01 6.09
C ILE A 101 5.97 -5.35 4.60
N HIS A 102 6.16 -6.62 4.26
CA HIS A 102 6.20 -7.05 2.85
C HIS A 102 4.94 -6.64 2.09
N TYR A 103 3.77 -6.87 2.69
CA TYR A 103 2.49 -6.44 2.14
C TYR A 103 2.46 -4.93 1.86
N ASN A 104 2.84 -4.10 2.85
CA ASN A 104 2.84 -2.64 2.72
C ASN A 104 3.86 -2.15 1.69
N LEU A 105 5.03 -2.79 1.59
CA LEU A 105 6.03 -2.47 0.59
C LEU A 105 5.50 -2.73 -0.83
N LEU A 106 4.80 -3.84 -1.07
CA LEU A 106 4.17 -4.11 -2.36
C LEU A 106 3.08 -3.09 -2.69
N ASP A 107 2.23 -2.73 -1.70
CA ASP A 107 1.21 -1.68 -1.87
C ASP A 107 1.85 -0.35 -2.30
N THR A 108 3.07 -0.04 -1.84
CA THR A 108 3.79 1.20 -2.16
C THR A 108 4.55 1.13 -3.48
N ILE A 109 5.34 0.07 -3.68
CA ILE A 109 6.21 -0.10 -4.85
C ILE A 109 5.40 -0.15 -6.15
N ASN A 110 4.27 -0.85 -6.13
CA ASN A 110 3.40 -0.99 -7.30
C ASN A 110 2.74 0.33 -7.73
N LEU A 111 2.69 1.35 -6.86
CA LEU A 111 2.17 2.67 -7.22
C LEU A 111 3.02 3.35 -8.30
N GLU A 112 4.34 3.12 -8.35
CA GLU A 112 5.19 3.67 -9.41
C GLU A 112 4.74 3.17 -10.80
N HIS A 113 4.46 1.87 -10.90
CA HIS A 113 3.97 1.28 -12.16
C HIS A 113 2.60 1.83 -12.54
N LEU A 114 1.68 1.92 -11.57
CA LEU A 114 0.34 2.46 -11.79
C LEU A 114 0.35 3.94 -12.15
N LEU A 115 1.27 4.72 -11.57
CA LEU A 115 1.48 6.13 -11.94
C LEU A 115 1.96 6.24 -13.38
N CYS A 116 2.95 5.43 -13.78
CA CYS A 116 3.46 5.38 -15.15
C CYS A 116 2.35 4.98 -16.13
N LEU A 117 1.54 3.97 -15.79
CA LEU A 117 0.36 3.58 -16.57
C LEU A 117 -0.62 4.73 -16.77
N ALA A 118 -1.00 5.40 -15.68
CA ALA A 118 -1.94 6.53 -15.72
C ALA A 118 -1.37 7.66 -16.60
N TYR A 119 -0.10 8.03 -16.36
CA TYR A 119 0.57 9.04 -17.17
C TYR A 119 0.56 8.67 -18.67
N ASN A 120 0.94 7.45 -19.02
CA ASN A 120 1.02 7.01 -20.42
C ASN A 120 -0.36 7.02 -21.11
N LYS A 121 -1.42 6.65 -20.39
CA LYS A 121 -2.79 6.75 -20.92
C LYS A 121 -3.17 8.21 -21.24
N TYR A 122 -2.85 9.15 -20.35
CA TYR A 122 -3.07 10.57 -20.65
C TYR A 122 -2.14 11.08 -21.76
N ALA A 123 -0.87 10.68 -21.76
CA ALA A 123 0.09 11.05 -22.81
C ALA A 123 -0.40 10.63 -24.19
N ASP A 124 -0.95 9.44 -24.34
CA ASP A 124 -1.54 8.93 -25.60
C ASP A 124 -2.77 9.78 -25.99
N MET A 125 -3.65 10.12 -25.04
CA MET A 125 -4.82 10.96 -25.31
C MET A 125 -4.44 12.37 -25.81
N TYR A 126 -3.37 12.94 -25.23
CA TYR A 126 -2.89 14.28 -25.59
C TYR A 126 -1.75 14.27 -26.62
N LYS A 127 -1.39 13.11 -27.15
CA LYS A 127 -0.30 12.93 -28.14
C LYS A 127 1.03 13.51 -27.67
N THR A 128 1.37 13.27 -26.42
CA THR A 128 2.64 13.66 -25.80
C THR A 128 3.54 12.45 -25.59
N LYS A 129 4.79 12.69 -25.17
CA LYS A 129 5.77 11.62 -24.96
C LYS A 129 5.38 10.76 -23.76
N THR A 130 5.38 9.45 -23.94
CA THR A 130 5.19 8.45 -22.88
C THR A 130 6.45 8.24 -22.04
N LEU A 131 6.29 7.67 -20.86
CA LEU A 131 7.36 7.25 -19.96
C LEU A 131 7.65 5.77 -20.16
N GLU A 132 8.91 5.39 -19.96
CA GLU A 132 9.30 3.98 -19.88
C GLU A 132 8.98 3.44 -18.48
N TYR A 133 8.47 2.20 -18.41
CA TYR A 133 8.26 1.51 -17.15
C TYR A 133 9.61 1.11 -16.57
N ARG A 134 9.82 1.42 -15.29
CA ARG A 134 10.99 0.92 -14.57
C ARG A 134 10.75 -0.51 -14.09
N THR A 135 11.84 -1.26 -13.99
CA THR A 135 11.82 -2.54 -13.27
C THR A 135 11.59 -2.26 -11.79
N LEU A 136 10.53 -2.81 -11.24
CA LEU A 136 10.24 -2.66 -9.82
C LEU A 136 11.29 -3.39 -8.96
N PRO A 137 11.66 -2.84 -7.80
CA PRO A 137 12.60 -3.49 -6.91
C PRO A 137 12.05 -4.80 -6.36
N ILE A 138 12.92 -5.80 -6.20
CA ILE A 138 12.60 -7.06 -5.53
C ILE A 138 12.74 -6.87 -4.02
N ILE A 139 11.70 -7.23 -3.27
CA ILE A 139 11.73 -7.16 -1.81
C ILE A 139 12.36 -8.44 -1.27
N GLU A 140 13.61 -8.37 -0.86
CA GLU A 140 14.34 -9.52 -0.30
C GLU A 140 14.34 -9.55 1.23
N SER A 141 14.19 -8.38 1.87
CA SER A 141 14.46 -8.20 3.31
C SER A 141 13.34 -8.73 4.23
N TYR A 142 12.10 -8.73 3.76
CA TYR A 142 10.93 -9.15 4.53
C TYR A 142 10.21 -10.25 3.78
N LYS A 143 10.27 -11.47 4.29
CA LYS A 143 9.65 -12.63 3.61
C LYS A 143 8.28 -12.92 4.19
N PRO A 144 7.23 -13.00 3.36
CA PRO A 144 5.90 -13.38 3.82
C PRO A 144 5.89 -14.83 4.30
N ASN A 145 5.15 -15.09 5.36
CA ASN A 145 4.94 -16.43 5.88
C ASN A 145 3.57 -16.96 5.44
N LYS A 146 3.53 -17.63 4.30
CA LYS A 146 2.30 -18.21 3.73
C LYS A 146 1.56 -19.14 4.71
N LYS A 147 2.29 -19.96 5.47
CA LYS A 147 1.66 -20.87 6.46
C LYS A 147 0.95 -20.10 7.57
N LEU A 148 1.53 -19.02 8.04
CA LEU A 148 0.90 -18.14 9.03
C LEU A 148 -0.33 -17.44 8.44
N ILE A 149 -0.22 -16.91 7.23
CA ILE A 149 -1.33 -16.27 6.52
C ILE A 149 -2.50 -17.23 6.38
N ASP A 150 -2.26 -18.45 5.91
CA ASP A 150 -3.27 -19.50 5.76
C ASP A 150 -3.90 -19.90 7.13
N TYR A 151 -3.10 -19.94 8.19
CA TYR A 151 -3.58 -20.17 9.55
C TYR A 151 -4.52 -19.05 10.02
N LEU A 152 -4.16 -17.80 9.79
CA LEU A 152 -4.97 -16.64 10.18
C LEU A 152 -6.30 -16.60 9.40
N HIS A 153 -6.28 -16.93 8.11
CA HIS A 153 -7.50 -17.03 7.30
C HIS A 153 -8.46 -18.14 7.79
N LYS A 154 -7.91 -19.24 8.31
CA LYS A 154 -8.73 -20.33 8.90
C LYS A 154 -9.25 -20.00 10.29
N ASN A 155 -8.62 -19.05 11.00
CA ASN A 155 -8.94 -18.71 12.38
C ASN A 155 -9.17 -17.18 12.56
N PRO A 156 -9.96 -16.52 11.72
CA PRO A 156 -10.05 -15.07 11.70
C PRO A 156 -10.58 -14.49 13.02
N TYR A 157 -11.54 -15.16 13.66
CA TYR A 157 -12.18 -14.68 14.89
C TYR A 157 -11.22 -14.53 16.07
N LYS A 158 -10.11 -15.27 16.09
CA LYS A 158 -9.15 -15.24 17.17
C LYS A 158 -8.37 -13.90 17.21
N TYR A 159 -8.17 -13.30 16.04
CA TYR A 159 -7.34 -12.09 15.87
C TYR A 159 -8.12 -10.95 15.20
N ALA A 160 -9.44 -11.09 15.02
CA ALA A 160 -10.29 -9.99 14.57
C ALA A 160 -10.24 -8.80 15.54
N PRO A 161 -10.46 -7.57 15.06
CA PRO A 161 -10.63 -6.43 15.94
C PRO A 161 -11.72 -6.74 16.97
N LYS A 162 -11.43 -6.55 18.25
CA LYS A 162 -12.46 -6.60 19.29
C LYS A 162 -13.36 -5.40 19.05
N SER A 163 -14.68 -5.61 18.90
CA SER A 163 -15.63 -4.50 18.92
C SER A 163 -15.42 -3.77 20.24
N GLU A 164 -15.05 -2.50 20.15
CA GLU A 164 -15.08 -1.62 21.32
C GLU A 164 -16.54 -1.57 21.79
N SER A 165 -16.80 -2.15 22.96
CA SER A 165 -18.10 -2.13 23.63
C SER A 165 -18.26 -0.82 24.39
#